data_9ba875521759c93b2418644c6c1af3da
#
_entry.id   9ba875521759c93b2418644c6c1af3da
#
_cell.length_a   1.000
_cell.length_b   1.000
_cell.length_c   1.000
_cell.angle_alpha   90.00
_cell.angle_beta   90.00
_cell.angle_gamma   90.00
#
_symmetry.space_group_name_H-M   'P 1'
#
loop_
_entity.id
_entity.type
_entity.pdbx_description
1 polymer ?
#
loop_
_entity_poly.entity_id
_entity_poly.type
_entity_poly.pdbx_seq_one_letter_code
_entity_poly.pdbx_strand_id
1 'polypeptide(L)'
;WSRTRLLAVNEAMLAKLGKSPYDEKWLNRPSQDDRITTRINVASHMAARSGALRAHETQVDPNESWWFGLDDEELASAYPFEDWVLAHSLSGYPHEDEVEIDIFAGIKDVISLQHGVSAPKRLTNPDPVVAQ
;
A
#
# COMPACT_ATOMS: atom_id res chain seq x y z
N TRP A 1 4.30 -4.56 -4.15
CA TRP A 1 5.10 -3.53 -3.47
C TRP A 1 5.41 -2.40 -4.42
N SER A 2 5.33 -1.16 -3.93
CA SER A 2 5.80 0.00 -4.67
C SER A 2 7.32 -0.05 -4.85
N ARG A 3 7.81 0.56 -5.94
CA ARG A 3 9.25 0.70 -6.17
C ARG A 3 9.88 1.61 -5.12
N THR A 4 9.19 2.68 -4.74
CA THR A 4 9.63 3.59 -3.69
C THR A 4 9.90 2.85 -2.38
N ARG A 5 8.98 1.98 -1.95
CA ARG A 5 9.16 1.12 -0.77
C ARG A 5 10.36 0.17 -0.94
N LEU A 6 10.43 -0.51 -2.09
CA LEU A 6 11.49 -1.49 -2.35
C LEU A 6 12.88 -0.85 -2.23
N LEU A 7 13.07 0.34 -2.81
CA LEU A 7 14.34 1.06 -2.77
C LEU A 7 14.68 1.54 -1.35
N ALA A 8 13.71 2.10 -0.62
CA ALA A 8 13.91 2.57 0.75
C ALA A 8 14.29 1.42 1.71
N VAL A 9 13.60 0.29 1.63
CA VAL A 9 13.90 -0.89 2.44
C VAL A 9 15.25 -1.51 2.04
N ASN A 10 15.58 -1.55 0.75
CA ASN A 10 16.88 -2.02 0.28
C ASN A 10 18.03 -1.17 0.84
N GLU A 11 17.90 0.15 0.80
CA GLU A 11 18.91 1.07 1.36
C GLU A 11 19.10 0.85 2.86
N ALA A 12 18.03 0.74 3.61
CA ALA A 12 18.09 0.47 5.04
C ALA A 12 18.74 -0.88 5.36
N MET A 13 18.43 -1.93 4.59
CA MET A 13 19.08 -3.25 4.75
C MET A 13 20.56 -3.20 4.43
N LEU A 14 20.96 -2.51 3.38
CA LEU A 14 22.38 -2.32 3.03
C LEU A 14 23.13 -1.59 4.15
N ALA A 15 22.52 -0.54 4.71
CA ALA A 15 23.11 0.21 5.81
C ALA A 15 23.27 -0.63 7.09
N LYS A 16 22.27 -1.45 7.44
CA LYS A 16 22.29 -2.27 8.66
C LYS A 16 23.12 -3.55 8.54
N LEU A 17 22.91 -4.28 7.43
CA LEU A 17 23.42 -5.66 7.27
C LEU A 17 24.63 -5.74 6.36
N GLY A 18 25.01 -4.65 5.68
CA GLY A 18 26.06 -4.62 4.63
C GLY A 18 25.67 -5.40 3.37
N LYS A 19 24.47 -5.95 3.32
CA LYS A 19 23.93 -6.70 2.18
C LYS A 19 22.41 -6.59 2.15
N SER A 20 21.83 -6.80 0.97
CA SER A 20 20.39 -6.86 0.79
C SER A 20 19.98 -8.19 0.16
N PRO A 21 18.80 -8.75 0.50
CA PRO A 21 18.24 -9.92 -0.18
C PRO A 21 17.69 -9.58 -1.56
N TYR A 22 17.56 -8.29 -1.92
CA TYR A 22 17.02 -7.86 -3.21
C TYR A 22 18.12 -7.81 -4.26
N ASP A 23 18.00 -8.66 -5.28
CA ASP A 23 18.91 -8.67 -6.43
C ASP A 23 18.54 -7.58 -7.45
N GLU A 24 19.42 -7.40 -8.46
CA GLU A 24 19.19 -6.43 -9.54
C GLU A 24 17.88 -6.65 -10.29
N LYS A 25 17.45 -7.89 -10.43
CA LYS A 25 16.21 -8.23 -11.12
C LYS A 25 15.00 -7.67 -10.36
N TRP A 26 15.04 -7.73 -9.04
CA TRP A 26 14.00 -7.14 -8.20
C TRP A 26 14.04 -5.62 -8.24
N LEU A 27 15.22 -5.03 -8.08
CA LEU A 27 15.40 -3.59 -8.05
C LEU A 27 15.09 -2.91 -9.39
N ASN A 28 15.27 -3.62 -10.51
CA ASN A 28 15.01 -3.10 -11.86
C ASN A 28 13.62 -3.44 -12.42
N ARG A 29 12.71 -3.96 -11.59
CA ARG A 29 11.32 -4.17 -12.02
C ARG A 29 10.67 -2.85 -12.43
N PRO A 30 9.76 -2.87 -13.43
CA PRO A 30 8.96 -1.71 -13.77
C PRO A 30 8.22 -1.18 -12.54
N SER A 31 8.19 0.13 -12.38
CA SER A 31 7.41 0.77 -11.32
C SER A 31 5.92 0.55 -11.53
N GLN A 32 5.19 0.44 -10.42
CA GLN A 32 3.73 0.45 -10.38
C GLN A 32 3.25 1.62 -9.51
N ASP A 33 4.15 2.54 -9.16
CA ASP A 33 3.90 3.61 -8.20
C ASP A 33 2.87 4.62 -8.72
N ASP A 34 2.79 4.79 -10.03
CA ASP A 34 1.76 5.57 -10.74
C ASP A 34 0.33 5.02 -10.58
N ARG A 35 0.20 3.76 -10.17
CA ARG A 35 -1.09 3.12 -9.92
C ARG A 35 -1.56 3.21 -8.47
N ILE A 36 -0.69 3.70 -7.57
CA ILE A 36 -1.03 3.78 -6.15
C ILE A 36 -2.06 4.89 -5.95
N THR A 37 -3.22 4.51 -5.45
CA THR A 37 -4.33 5.41 -5.16
C THR A 37 -4.51 5.66 -3.66
N THR A 38 -3.91 4.80 -2.82
CA THR A 38 -4.09 4.86 -1.36
C THR A 38 -2.75 4.60 -0.68
N ARG A 39 -2.39 5.45 0.28
CA ARG A 39 -1.17 5.35 1.07
C ARG A 39 -1.45 5.61 2.54
N ILE A 40 -1.46 4.56 3.33
CA ILE A 40 -1.81 4.62 4.74
C ILE A 40 -0.54 4.59 5.60
N ASN A 41 -0.40 5.59 6.48
CA ASN A 41 0.70 5.59 7.45
C ASN A 41 0.40 4.55 8.54
N VAL A 42 1.26 3.54 8.64
CA VAL A 42 1.16 2.43 9.58
C VAL A 42 2.35 2.35 10.54
N ALA A 43 3.15 3.42 10.66
CA ALA A 43 4.36 3.43 11.49
C ALA A 43 4.11 2.94 12.92
N SER A 44 3.03 3.41 13.56
CA SER A 44 2.65 3.00 14.92
C SER A 44 2.10 1.56 15.02
N HIS A 45 1.91 0.88 13.90
CA HIS A 45 1.33 -0.46 13.81
C HIS A 45 2.27 -1.49 13.18
N MET A 46 3.57 -1.17 13.05
CA MET A 46 4.55 -2.09 12.43
C MET A 46 4.64 -3.42 13.17
N ALA A 47 4.57 -3.43 14.50
CA ALA A 47 4.57 -4.66 15.28
C ALA A 47 3.37 -5.57 14.95
N ALA A 48 2.18 -4.99 14.78
CA ALA A 48 0.99 -5.74 14.35
C ALA A 48 1.15 -6.29 12.93
N ARG A 49 1.73 -5.49 12.02
CA ARG A 49 2.04 -5.92 10.65
C ARG A 49 3.02 -7.09 10.62
N SER A 50 4.13 -6.99 11.35
CA SER A 50 5.14 -8.06 11.44
C SER A 50 4.57 -9.30 12.12
N GLY A 51 3.74 -9.13 13.15
CA GLY A 51 3.02 -10.22 13.79
C GLY A 51 2.07 -10.96 12.85
N ALA A 52 1.31 -10.22 12.04
CA ALA A 52 0.45 -10.80 11.02
C ALA A 52 1.23 -11.61 9.97
N LEU A 53 2.38 -11.09 9.51
CA LEU A 53 3.26 -11.84 8.59
C LEU A 53 3.79 -13.13 9.22
N ARG A 54 4.22 -13.09 10.50
CA ARG A 54 4.70 -14.28 11.22
C ARG A 54 3.63 -15.34 11.41
N ALA A 55 2.34 -14.95 11.45
CA ALA A 55 1.23 -15.90 11.54
C ALA A 55 1.02 -16.71 10.25
N HIS A 56 1.64 -16.33 9.13
CA HIS A 56 1.65 -17.10 7.88
C HIS A 56 2.80 -18.13 7.84
N GLU A 57 2.94 -18.94 8.86
CA GLU A 57 4.05 -19.88 9.08
C GLU A 57 4.31 -20.84 7.90
N THR A 58 3.29 -21.18 7.14
CA THR A 58 3.42 -22.08 5.98
C THR A 58 3.96 -21.38 4.72
N GLN A 59 4.03 -20.05 4.71
CA GLN A 59 4.38 -19.25 3.53
C GLN A 59 5.51 -18.26 3.80
N VAL A 60 5.76 -17.92 5.06
CA VAL A 60 6.74 -16.93 5.49
C VAL A 60 7.69 -17.57 6.51
N ASP A 61 8.94 -17.76 6.12
CA ASP A 61 9.98 -18.19 7.05
C ASP A 61 10.30 -17.05 8.02
N PRO A 62 10.13 -17.22 9.36
CA PRO A 62 10.40 -16.20 10.35
C PRO A 62 11.89 -15.81 10.44
N ASN A 63 12.79 -16.61 9.88
CA ASN A 63 14.23 -16.34 9.85
C ASN A 63 14.70 -15.69 8.54
N GLU A 64 13.81 -15.53 7.57
CA GLU A 64 14.18 -15.01 6.26
C GLU A 64 14.36 -13.48 6.29
N SER A 65 15.57 -13.03 5.96
CA SER A 65 15.90 -11.60 5.95
C SER A 65 15.09 -10.76 4.95
N TRP A 66 14.54 -11.41 3.92
CA TRP A 66 13.61 -10.80 2.98
C TRP A 66 12.39 -10.15 3.67
N TRP A 67 11.89 -10.78 4.73
CA TRP A 67 10.73 -10.33 5.50
C TRP A 67 11.10 -9.58 6.77
N PHE A 68 12.16 -10.04 7.46
CA PHE A 68 12.48 -9.67 8.84
C PHE A 68 13.93 -9.18 9.02
N GLY A 69 14.57 -8.74 7.94
CA GLY A 69 15.93 -8.19 7.97
C GLY A 69 16.04 -6.84 8.70
N LEU A 70 14.94 -6.10 8.76
CA LEU A 70 14.77 -4.89 9.57
C LEU A 70 13.81 -5.18 10.71
N ASP A 71 14.03 -4.59 11.87
CA ASP A 71 13.04 -4.56 12.93
C ASP A 71 11.91 -3.56 12.65
N ASP A 72 10.93 -3.48 13.56
CA ASP A 72 9.73 -2.68 13.33
C ASP A 72 10.02 -1.17 13.31
N GLU A 73 10.98 -0.68 14.11
CA GLU A 73 11.37 0.73 14.17
C GLU A 73 12.16 1.13 12.92
N GLU A 74 13.09 0.28 12.49
CA GLU A 74 13.87 0.46 11.27
C GLU A 74 12.98 0.45 10.03
N LEU A 75 12.03 -0.47 9.99
CA LEU A 75 11.08 -0.56 8.89
C LEU A 75 10.15 0.66 8.86
N ALA A 76 9.66 1.12 10.02
CA ALA A 76 8.87 2.34 10.13
C ALA A 76 9.66 3.58 9.69
N SER A 77 10.96 3.64 10.03
CA SER A 77 11.85 4.72 9.60
C SER A 77 12.12 4.70 8.10
N ALA A 78 12.34 3.51 7.53
CA ALA A 78 12.65 3.34 6.12
C ALA A 78 11.41 3.62 5.24
N TYR A 79 10.27 3.03 5.59
CA TYR A 79 9.03 3.20 4.84
C TYR A 79 7.79 2.97 5.72
N PRO A 80 7.19 4.03 6.27
CA PRO A 80 6.09 3.93 7.25
C PRO A 80 4.72 3.64 6.64
N PHE A 81 4.63 3.37 5.33
CA PHE A 81 3.36 3.29 4.62
C PHE A 81 3.03 1.88 4.16
N GLU A 82 1.73 1.61 4.03
CA GLU A 82 1.18 0.57 3.16
C GLU A 82 0.52 1.23 1.94
N ASP A 83 0.91 0.76 0.75
CA ASP A 83 0.43 1.27 -0.54
C ASP A 83 -0.59 0.31 -1.14
N TRP A 84 -1.67 0.85 -1.67
CA TRP A 84 -2.77 0.12 -2.27
C TRP A 84 -3.17 0.71 -3.61
N VAL A 85 -3.73 -0.13 -4.46
CA VAL A 85 -4.38 0.28 -5.71
C VAL A 85 -5.87 0.02 -5.55
N LEU A 86 -6.68 1.06 -5.64
CA LEU A 86 -8.12 0.94 -5.59
C LEU A 86 -8.62 0.22 -6.85
N ALA A 87 -9.32 -0.89 -6.65
CA ALA A 87 -9.95 -1.62 -7.76
C ALA A 87 -11.36 -1.09 -8.05
N HIS A 88 -12.11 -0.71 -7.02
CA HIS A 88 -13.48 -0.23 -7.16
C HIS A 88 -13.90 0.56 -5.91
N SER A 89 -14.62 1.67 -6.08
CA SER A 89 -15.22 2.45 -5.01
C SER A 89 -16.73 2.57 -5.18
N LEU A 90 -17.47 2.33 -4.11
CA LEU A 90 -18.92 2.56 -4.06
C LEU A 90 -19.26 3.97 -3.57
N SER A 91 -18.34 4.65 -2.91
CA SER A 91 -18.52 6.01 -2.38
C SER A 91 -18.13 7.10 -3.37
N GLY A 92 -17.43 6.75 -4.46
CA GLY A 92 -16.84 7.71 -5.39
C GLY A 92 -15.58 8.40 -4.87
N TYR A 93 -15.05 7.96 -3.72
CA TYR A 93 -13.81 8.44 -3.12
C TYR A 93 -12.71 7.36 -3.27
N PRO A 94 -11.42 7.69 -3.42
CA PRO A 94 -10.85 9.03 -3.60
C PRO A 94 -11.20 9.66 -4.96
N HIS A 95 -11.12 10.99 -5.07
CA HIS A 95 -11.27 11.68 -6.35
C HIS A 95 -10.08 11.38 -7.27
N GLU A 96 -10.30 11.50 -8.58
CA GLU A 96 -9.22 11.43 -9.56
C GLU A 96 -8.12 12.44 -9.17
N ASP A 97 -6.86 12.04 -9.27
CA ASP A 97 -5.66 12.81 -8.91
C ASP A 97 -5.35 12.96 -7.41
N GLU A 98 -6.11 12.37 -6.50
CA GLU A 98 -5.82 12.37 -5.07
C GLU A 98 -5.33 11.01 -4.59
N VAL A 99 -4.26 11.02 -3.78
CA VAL A 99 -3.84 9.83 -3.04
C VAL A 99 -4.57 9.79 -1.71
N GLU A 100 -5.39 8.77 -1.51
CA GLU A 100 -6.13 8.55 -0.27
C GLU A 100 -5.18 8.25 0.89
N ILE A 101 -5.43 8.90 2.03
CA ILE A 101 -4.66 8.70 3.27
C ILE A 101 -5.52 8.16 4.43
N ASP A 102 -6.82 8.01 4.22
CA ASP A 102 -7.80 7.47 5.17
C ASP A 102 -8.83 6.62 4.41
N ILE A 103 -8.74 5.30 4.50
CA ILE A 103 -9.64 4.35 3.82
C ILE A 103 -11.12 4.49 4.25
N PHE A 104 -11.43 5.25 5.30
CA PHE A 104 -12.77 5.53 5.78
C PHE A 104 -13.30 6.92 5.41
N ALA A 105 -12.51 7.74 4.73
CA ALA A 105 -12.90 9.11 4.38
C ALA A 105 -14.21 9.16 3.58
N GLY A 106 -14.33 8.34 2.55
CA GLY A 106 -15.55 8.26 1.72
C GLY A 106 -16.79 7.75 2.45
N ILE A 107 -16.62 6.99 3.54
CA ILE A 107 -17.74 6.50 4.36
C ILE A 107 -18.28 7.62 5.24
N LYS A 108 -17.43 8.49 5.76
CA LYS A 108 -17.85 9.66 6.56
C LYS A 108 -18.75 10.58 5.75
N ASP A 109 -18.42 10.77 4.47
CA ASP A 109 -19.20 11.61 3.56
C ASP A 109 -20.56 10.97 3.23
N VAL A 110 -20.61 9.66 3.02
CA VAL A 110 -21.87 8.92 2.80
C VAL A 110 -22.81 9.01 3.99
N ILE A 111 -22.29 8.93 5.20
CA ILE A 111 -23.11 9.08 6.44
C ILE A 111 -23.67 10.50 6.53
N SER A 112 -22.93 11.51 6.16
CA SER A 112 -23.39 12.92 6.10
C SER A 112 -24.49 13.11 5.05
N LEU A 113 -24.42 12.45 3.92
CA LEU A 113 -25.39 12.49 2.83
C LEU A 113 -26.74 11.85 3.21
N GLN A 114 -26.76 10.81 4.02
CA GLN A 114 -27.99 10.17 4.52
C GLN A 114 -28.83 11.08 5.43
N HIS A 115 -28.23 12.19 5.91
CA HIS A 115 -28.88 13.16 6.78
C HIS A 115 -29.33 14.44 6.06
N GLY A 116 -29.38 14.49 4.73
CA GLY A 116 -30.08 15.56 4.02
C GLY A 116 -29.39 16.21 2.83
N VAL A 117 -28.40 15.58 2.19
CA VAL A 117 -27.77 16.12 0.97
C VAL A 117 -27.91 15.12 -0.18
N SER A 118 -28.28 15.62 -1.38
CA SER A 118 -28.47 14.80 -2.60
C SER A 118 -27.21 14.00 -2.97
N ALA A 119 -27.41 12.74 -3.31
CA ALA A 119 -26.37 11.81 -3.74
C ALA A 119 -25.59 12.34 -4.99
N PRO A 120 -24.27 12.17 -5.05
CA PRO A 120 -23.49 12.50 -6.24
C PRO A 120 -23.91 11.59 -7.41
N LYS A 121 -23.83 12.17 -8.64
CA LYS A 121 -24.14 11.43 -9.88
C LYS A 121 -23.22 10.21 -10.02
N ARG A 122 -23.83 9.06 -10.30
CA ARG A 122 -23.11 7.84 -10.63
C ARG A 122 -22.18 8.08 -11.82
N LEU A 123 -20.88 7.86 -11.62
CA LEU A 123 -19.94 7.74 -12.73
C LEU A 123 -20.31 6.46 -13.50
N THR A 124 -20.68 6.62 -14.75
CA THR A 124 -20.89 5.48 -15.67
C THR A 124 -19.54 4.94 -16.07
N ASN A 125 -19.29 3.66 -15.79
CA ASN A 125 -18.15 2.94 -16.37
C ASN A 125 -18.18 3.09 -17.89
N PRO A 126 -17.07 3.41 -18.55
CA PRO A 126 -17.00 3.29 -20.01
C PRO A 126 -17.20 1.82 -20.39
N ASP A 127 -18.03 1.58 -21.41
CA ASP A 127 -18.27 0.25 -21.94
C ASP A 127 -16.96 -0.46 -22.29
N PRO A 128 -16.86 -1.78 -22.05
CA PRO A 128 -15.67 -2.54 -22.44
C PRO A 128 -15.49 -2.44 -23.96
N VAL A 129 -14.32 -1.97 -24.36
CA VAL A 129 -13.91 -1.94 -25.78
C VAL A 129 -13.90 -3.39 -26.26
N VAL A 130 -14.87 -3.73 -27.11
CA VAL A 130 -14.89 -5.00 -27.82
C VAL A 130 -13.80 -4.92 -28.88
N ALA A 131 -12.71 -5.64 -28.66
CA ALA A 131 -11.67 -5.83 -29.67
C ALA A 131 -12.27 -6.65 -30.84
N GLN A 132 -12.24 -6.08 -32.01
CA GLN A 132 -12.45 -6.80 -33.29
C GLN A 132 -11.15 -7.46 -33.72
#